data_e018673c9b03f9423b816264e0bca62c
#
_entry.id   e018673c9b03f9423b816264e0bca62c
#
_cell.length_a   1.000
_cell.length_b   1.000
_cell.length_c   1.000
_cell.angle_alpha   90.00
_cell.angle_beta   90.00
_cell.angle_gamma   90.00
#
_symmetry.space_group_name_H-M   'P 1'
#
loop_
_entity.id
_entity.type
_entity.pdbx_description
1 polymer ?
#
loop_
_entity_poly.entity_id
_entity_poly.type
_entity_poly.pdbx_seq_one_letter_code
_entity_poly.pdbx_strand_id
1 'polypeptide(L)'
;MKTDYNKGVILNPVIGPEAITGSTRLKGGSATKIMLESILLHAHITLKNSKSTPINILLKLIAIFNETCSSTYQESKNISRAVELGAQSLQSNGHVYYLGWGFPGLMGLFDASECVPTFSANYDDFRGFLQGGYRFLKNSHGEMVMADSMKLPISLEDFRCMFLTKLTSHDTIIFLCPGVKDTEEVVRLFQLVDERQAHIVGIFCEGQKSLSNLFLKYSVSFNQPSKVEQFLEPELANFVQECQTELFTKLVLNAVSTGAHVLKGKVVGNAMIDLKVSNSKLFHRAVFIVSKFARVSQQKSLHCVLQSIYRTDEVDNVLTRPISEHVAKSSLVKKVVPVALLLATGKFKIESALTVLKTNTVSSVLRDLNYFPC
;
A
#
# COMPACT_ATOMS: atom_id res chain seq x y z
N MET A 1 -21.98 21.72 3.24
CA MET A 1 -21.60 21.93 4.65
C MET A 1 -21.20 23.40 4.80
N LYS A 2 -22.10 24.23 5.36
CA LYS A 2 -21.71 25.55 5.86
C LYS A 2 -21.16 25.33 7.26
N THR A 3 -19.84 25.18 7.35
CA THR A 3 -19.14 25.06 8.62
C THR A 3 -18.88 26.49 9.15
N ASP A 4 -19.09 26.64 10.42
CA ASP A 4 -18.74 27.86 11.19
C ASP A 4 -17.20 27.98 11.18
N TYR A 5 -16.66 28.65 10.17
CA TYR A 5 -15.22 28.84 9.96
C TYR A 5 -14.53 29.64 11.09
N ASN A 6 -15.29 30.14 12.04
CA ASN A 6 -14.76 30.95 13.15
C ASN A 6 -14.05 30.13 14.24
N LYS A 7 -14.07 28.80 14.19
CA LYS A 7 -13.50 27.91 15.22
C LYS A 7 -12.51 26.87 14.71
N GLY A 8 -12.13 26.91 13.45
CA GLY A 8 -11.22 25.92 12.88
C GLY A 8 -10.35 26.46 11.76
N VAL A 9 -9.21 25.82 11.53
CA VAL A 9 -8.29 26.11 10.43
C VAL A 9 -8.33 24.94 9.44
N ILE A 10 -8.56 25.24 8.17
CA ILE A 10 -8.49 24.24 7.09
C ILE A 10 -7.07 24.27 6.52
N LEU A 11 -6.37 23.14 6.63
CA LEU A 11 -5.06 22.93 6.01
C LEU A 11 -5.26 22.00 4.81
N ASN A 12 -4.87 22.47 3.64
CA ASN A 12 -4.94 21.68 2.40
C ASN A 12 -3.55 21.61 1.75
N PRO A 13 -2.80 20.53 1.98
CA PRO A 13 -1.50 20.36 1.32
C PRO A 13 -1.73 20.12 -0.17
N VAL A 14 -1.20 21.02 -1.01
CA VAL A 14 -1.27 20.90 -2.48
C VAL A 14 -0.16 19.96 -2.94
N ILE A 15 -0.45 18.67 -3.02
CA ILE A 15 0.52 17.62 -3.34
C ILE A 15 0.57 17.22 -4.84
N GLY A 16 -0.31 17.82 -5.66
CA GLY A 16 -0.47 17.41 -7.05
C GLY A 16 -1.12 16.00 -7.18
N PRO A 17 -1.15 15.44 -8.41
CA PRO A 17 -1.79 14.17 -8.66
C PRO A 17 -1.07 13.00 -7.98
N GLU A 18 -1.85 11.99 -7.56
CA GLU A 18 -1.31 10.72 -7.08
C GLU A 18 -0.68 9.92 -8.23
N ALA A 19 0.36 9.13 -7.92
CA ALA A 19 0.98 8.23 -8.89
C ALA A 19 -0.04 7.23 -9.44
N ILE A 20 -0.92 6.73 -8.58
CA ILE A 20 -2.08 5.93 -8.97
C ILE A 20 -3.33 6.75 -8.66
N THR A 21 -4.08 7.13 -9.69
CA THR A 21 -5.24 8.00 -9.57
C THR A 21 -6.25 7.49 -8.55
N GLY A 22 -6.48 8.31 -7.52
CA GLY A 22 -7.42 8.02 -6.44
C GLY A 22 -6.89 7.13 -5.32
N SER A 23 -5.61 6.72 -5.36
CA SER A 23 -4.94 6.01 -4.26
C SER A 23 -4.30 7.00 -3.29
N THR A 24 -5.11 7.67 -2.47
CA THR A 24 -4.67 8.72 -1.54
C THR A 24 -3.80 8.22 -0.38
N ARG A 25 -3.65 6.91 -0.24
CA ARG A 25 -2.70 6.31 0.72
C ARG A 25 -1.23 6.65 0.40
N LEU A 26 -0.90 6.98 -0.86
CA LEU A 26 0.46 7.27 -1.33
C LEU A 26 0.88 8.69 -0.93
N LYS A 27 0.85 9.65 -1.87
CA LYS A 27 1.29 11.03 -1.61
C LYS A 27 0.42 11.74 -0.57
N GLY A 28 -0.90 11.60 -0.68
CA GLY A 28 -1.84 12.20 0.26
C GLY A 28 -1.62 11.73 1.69
N GLY A 29 -1.47 10.43 1.89
CA GLY A 29 -1.17 9.85 3.19
C GLY A 29 0.17 10.32 3.77
N SER A 30 1.22 10.38 2.95
CA SER A 30 2.54 10.87 3.37
C SER A 30 2.51 12.37 3.72
N ALA A 31 1.85 13.19 2.91
CA ALA A 31 1.71 14.62 3.19
C ALA A 31 0.90 14.90 4.46
N THR A 32 -0.15 14.12 4.71
CA THR A 32 -0.94 14.21 5.95
C THR A 32 -0.08 13.86 7.17
N LYS A 33 0.69 12.77 7.11
CA LYS A 33 1.62 12.39 8.18
C LYS A 33 2.63 13.52 8.45
N ILE A 34 3.34 13.98 7.44
CA ILE A 34 4.35 15.05 7.57
C ILE A 34 3.73 16.32 8.16
N MET A 35 2.56 16.73 7.67
CA MET A 35 1.87 17.93 8.14
C MET A 35 1.45 17.81 9.61
N LEU A 36 0.80 16.72 9.99
CA LEU A 36 0.33 16.53 11.37
C LEU A 36 1.50 16.42 12.35
N GLU A 37 2.53 15.64 12.02
CA GLU A 37 3.71 15.50 12.87
C GLU A 37 4.46 16.83 13.02
N SER A 38 4.66 17.57 11.91
CA SER A 38 5.32 18.87 11.98
C SER A 38 4.57 19.88 12.85
N ILE A 39 3.23 19.91 12.76
CA ILE A 39 2.39 20.83 13.56
C ILE A 39 2.40 20.43 15.02
N LEU A 40 2.18 19.14 15.33
CA LEU A 40 2.11 18.67 16.71
C LEU A 40 3.47 18.80 17.42
N LEU A 41 4.55 18.44 16.75
CA LEU A 41 5.92 18.64 17.26
C LEU A 41 6.23 20.11 17.48
N HIS A 42 5.91 20.97 16.51
CA HIS A 42 6.10 22.42 16.64
C HIS A 42 5.31 22.98 17.82
N ALA A 43 4.05 22.60 17.98
CA ALA A 43 3.23 23.04 19.11
C ALA A 43 3.84 22.60 20.45
N HIS A 44 4.28 21.34 20.54
CA HIS A 44 4.92 20.80 21.75
C HIS A 44 6.22 21.55 22.12
N ILE A 45 7.09 21.80 21.13
CA ILE A 45 8.34 22.54 21.34
C ILE A 45 8.07 23.98 21.78
N THR A 46 7.09 24.64 21.16
CA THR A 46 6.74 26.01 21.46
C THR A 46 6.19 26.17 22.88
N LEU A 47 5.42 25.20 23.37
CA LEU A 47 4.92 25.20 24.75
C LEU A 47 6.06 25.04 25.79
N LYS A 48 7.12 24.28 25.44
CA LYS A 48 8.26 24.08 26.34
C LYS A 48 9.27 25.23 26.30
N ASN A 49 9.45 25.89 25.13
CA ASN A 49 10.51 26.87 24.88
C ASN A 49 9.94 28.22 24.41
N SER A 50 9.63 29.13 25.35
CA SER A 50 9.07 30.46 25.04
C SER A 50 10.04 31.43 24.31
N LYS A 51 11.31 31.06 24.09
CA LYS A 51 12.38 31.97 23.56
C LYS A 51 12.72 31.77 22.09
N SER A 52 12.22 30.74 21.40
CA SER A 52 12.53 30.50 19.99
C SER A 52 11.45 31.06 19.05
N THR A 53 11.86 31.56 17.88
CA THR A 53 10.92 31.99 16.85
C THR A 53 10.19 30.77 16.29
N PRO A 54 8.88 30.64 16.50
CA PRO A 54 8.12 29.42 16.22
C PRO A 54 8.28 28.93 14.78
N ILE A 55 8.29 29.86 13.82
CA ILE A 55 8.37 29.53 12.39
C ILE A 55 9.65 28.80 12.00
N ASN A 56 10.79 29.13 12.60
CA ASN A 56 12.09 28.52 12.27
C ASN A 56 12.12 27.04 12.67
N ILE A 57 11.48 26.68 13.77
CA ILE A 57 11.37 25.26 14.19
C ILE A 57 10.52 24.48 13.22
N LEU A 58 9.36 25.02 12.83
CA LEU A 58 8.47 24.38 11.87
C LEU A 58 9.18 24.14 10.52
N LEU A 59 9.90 25.14 10.01
CA LEU A 59 10.68 25.01 8.78
C LEU A 59 11.77 23.95 8.87
N LYS A 60 12.45 23.83 10.01
CA LYS A 60 13.45 22.78 10.26
C LYS A 60 12.80 21.39 10.28
N LEU A 61 11.64 21.21 10.93
CA LEU A 61 10.91 19.94 10.93
C LEU A 61 10.49 19.53 9.52
N ILE A 62 9.95 20.46 8.73
CA ILE A 62 9.58 20.19 7.33
C ILE A 62 10.84 19.82 6.51
N ALA A 63 11.97 20.51 6.72
CA ALA A 63 13.22 20.18 6.04
C ALA A 63 13.71 18.76 6.36
N ILE A 64 13.62 18.33 7.62
CA ILE A 64 13.98 16.98 8.06
C ILE A 64 13.14 15.92 7.32
N PHE A 65 11.83 16.10 7.24
CA PHE A 65 10.97 15.16 6.51
C PHE A 65 11.25 15.18 5.00
N ASN A 66 11.60 16.32 4.43
CA ASN A 66 12.01 16.41 3.02
C ASN A 66 13.35 15.68 2.79
N GLU A 67 14.31 15.82 3.69
CA GLU A 67 15.59 15.09 3.65
C GLU A 67 15.32 13.57 3.78
N THR A 68 14.39 13.14 4.64
CA THR A 68 13.98 11.75 4.77
C THR A 68 13.42 11.19 3.46
N CYS A 69 12.56 11.94 2.78
CA CYS A 69 12.05 11.54 1.46
C CYS A 69 13.19 11.40 0.44
N SER A 70 14.09 12.37 0.41
CA SER A 70 15.24 12.40 -0.51
C SER A 70 16.19 11.22 -0.26
N SER A 71 16.54 10.96 1.00
CA SER A 71 17.38 9.84 1.43
C SER A 71 16.72 8.49 1.06
N THR A 72 15.40 8.36 1.27
CA THR A 72 14.67 7.15 0.89
C THR A 72 14.82 6.86 -0.61
N TYR A 73 14.66 7.84 -1.48
CA TYR A 73 14.70 7.63 -2.93
C TYR A 73 16.11 7.56 -3.51
N GLN A 74 17.16 7.85 -2.74
CA GLN A 74 18.54 7.47 -3.09
C GLN A 74 18.68 5.94 -3.20
N GLU A 75 17.88 5.19 -2.44
CA GLU A 75 17.78 3.73 -2.49
C GLU A 75 16.90 3.18 -3.63
N SER A 76 16.53 4.01 -4.60
CA SER A 76 15.58 3.65 -5.68
C SER A 76 15.92 2.36 -6.41
N LYS A 77 17.22 2.06 -6.61
CA LYS A 77 17.69 0.81 -7.24
C LYS A 77 17.32 -0.41 -6.39
N ASN A 78 17.58 -0.35 -5.09
CA ASN A 78 17.28 -1.43 -4.16
C ASN A 78 15.77 -1.59 -3.95
N ILE A 79 15.05 -0.46 -3.87
CA ILE A 79 13.58 -0.45 -3.83
C ILE A 79 13.01 -1.09 -5.09
N SER A 80 13.52 -0.75 -6.28
CA SER A 80 13.09 -1.37 -7.55
C SER A 80 13.30 -2.89 -7.53
N ARG A 81 14.39 -3.36 -6.96
CA ARG A 81 14.64 -4.79 -6.82
C ARG A 81 13.63 -5.48 -5.90
N ALA A 82 13.28 -4.85 -4.79
CA ALA A 82 12.22 -5.37 -3.91
C ALA A 82 10.85 -5.38 -4.61
N VAL A 83 10.54 -4.37 -5.43
CA VAL A 83 9.34 -4.34 -6.30
C VAL A 83 9.33 -5.52 -7.26
N GLU A 84 10.44 -5.79 -7.95
CA GLU A 84 10.57 -6.90 -8.91
C GLU A 84 10.33 -8.25 -8.23
N LEU A 85 10.95 -8.49 -7.08
CA LEU A 85 10.78 -9.73 -6.32
C LEU A 85 9.33 -9.92 -5.87
N GLY A 86 8.69 -8.87 -5.32
CA GLY A 86 7.28 -8.91 -4.97
C GLY A 86 6.37 -9.17 -6.18
N ALA A 87 6.69 -8.58 -7.33
CA ALA A 87 5.94 -8.81 -8.56
C ALA A 87 6.11 -10.25 -9.07
N GLN A 88 7.32 -10.78 -9.05
CA GLN A 88 7.61 -12.18 -9.43
C GLN A 88 6.81 -13.15 -8.56
N SER A 89 6.77 -12.93 -7.24
CA SER A 89 5.96 -13.73 -6.34
C SER A 89 4.49 -13.71 -6.75
N LEU A 90 3.91 -12.52 -6.93
CA LEU A 90 2.50 -12.40 -7.31
C LEU A 90 2.17 -12.98 -8.70
N GLN A 91 3.11 -12.96 -9.63
CA GLN A 91 2.95 -13.52 -10.98
C GLN A 91 3.07 -15.05 -10.97
N SER A 92 3.86 -15.61 -10.06
CA SER A 92 4.06 -17.05 -9.88
C SER A 92 3.09 -17.69 -8.90
N ASN A 93 2.00 -16.99 -8.52
CA ASN A 93 1.03 -17.41 -7.49
C ASN A 93 1.66 -17.61 -6.10
N GLY A 94 2.78 -17.00 -5.83
CA GLY A 94 3.36 -16.85 -4.50
C GLY A 94 2.80 -15.62 -3.79
N HIS A 95 3.38 -15.32 -2.63
CA HIS A 95 2.92 -14.31 -1.69
C HIS A 95 4.05 -13.38 -1.29
N VAL A 96 3.71 -12.21 -0.77
CA VAL A 96 4.65 -11.29 -0.14
C VAL A 96 4.31 -11.16 1.34
N TYR A 97 5.27 -11.47 2.20
CA TYR A 97 5.11 -11.40 3.64
C TYR A 97 5.99 -10.31 4.24
N TYR A 98 5.39 -9.38 4.97
CA TYR A 98 6.08 -8.41 5.80
C TYR A 98 6.26 -8.99 7.20
N LEU A 99 7.49 -9.13 7.66
CA LEU A 99 7.82 -9.54 9.02
C LEU A 99 8.45 -8.35 9.73
N GLY A 100 7.78 -7.81 10.75
CA GLY A 100 8.19 -6.53 11.30
C GLY A 100 8.20 -6.43 12.82
N TRP A 101 9.06 -5.56 13.29
CA TRP A 101 9.26 -5.21 14.68
C TRP A 101 8.86 -3.76 14.91
N GLY A 102 8.18 -3.48 16.04
CA GLY A 102 7.77 -2.14 16.39
C GLY A 102 6.84 -1.46 15.37
N PHE A 103 6.96 -0.14 15.24
CA PHE A 103 6.15 0.64 14.30
C PHE A 103 6.39 0.31 12.82
N PRO A 104 7.60 -0.01 12.34
CA PRO A 104 7.80 -0.51 10.99
C PRO A 104 6.96 -1.77 10.67
N GLY A 105 6.84 -2.70 11.62
CA GLY A 105 5.96 -3.86 11.48
C GLY A 105 4.49 -3.48 11.37
N LEU A 106 4.04 -2.51 12.15
CA LEU A 106 2.68 -1.97 12.05
C LEU A 106 2.42 -1.32 10.68
N MET A 107 3.40 -0.60 10.13
CA MET A 107 3.31 -0.06 8.77
C MET A 107 3.15 -1.18 7.73
N GLY A 108 3.82 -2.32 7.91
CA GLY A 108 3.65 -3.50 7.07
C GLY A 108 2.23 -4.05 7.09
N LEU A 109 1.60 -4.13 8.27
CA LEU A 109 0.19 -4.52 8.40
C LEU A 109 -0.74 -3.56 7.64
N PHE A 110 -0.55 -2.25 7.79
CA PHE A 110 -1.37 -1.26 7.11
C PHE A 110 -1.19 -1.30 5.60
N ASP A 111 0.04 -1.35 5.11
CA ASP A 111 0.29 -1.40 3.66
C ASP A 111 -0.31 -2.67 3.03
N ALA A 112 -0.17 -3.82 3.66
CA ALA A 112 -0.77 -5.07 3.21
C ALA A 112 -2.31 -4.98 3.17
N SER A 113 -2.94 -4.42 4.20
CA SER A 113 -4.39 -4.27 4.28
C SER A 113 -4.97 -3.38 3.17
N GLU A 114 -4.21 -2.36 2.74
CA GLU A 114 -4.60 -1.43 1.69
C GLU A 114 -4.52 -2.03 0.27
N CYS A 115 -3.83 -3.14 0.08
CA CYS A 115 -3.73 -3.79 -1.23
C CYS A 115 -5.08 -4.34 -1.71
N VAL A 116 -5.88 -4.88 -0.80
CA VAL A 116 -7.20 -5.45 -1.12
C VAL A 116 -8.16 -4.40 -1.70
N PRO A 117 -8.45 -3.27 -1.04
CA PRO A 117 -9.35 -2.26 -1.58
C PRO A 117 -8.76 -1.52 -2.78
N THR A 118 -7.43 -1.35 -2.84
CA THR A 118 -6.78 -0.58 -3.90
C THR A 118 -6.70 -1.35 -5.22
N PHE A 119 -6.30 -2.63 -5.18
CA PHE A 119 -5.98 -3.40 -6.38
C PHE A 119 -6.91 -4.61 -6.58
N SER A 120 -7.95 -4.77 -5.77
CA SER A 120 -8.74 -6.01 -5.70
C SER A 120 -7.82 -7.24 -5.54
N ALA A 121 -6.76 -7.06 -4.75
CA ALA A 121 -5.80 -8.11 -4.44
C ALA A 121 -6.49 -9.24 -3.65
N ASN A 122 -5.98 -10.45 -3.75
CA ASN A 122 -6.36 -11.47 -2.79
C ASN A 122 -5.79 -11.10 -1.42
N TYR A 123 -6.49 -11.52 -0.36
CA TYR A 123 -6.07 -11.23 1.01
C TYR A 123 -4.65 -11.75 1.29
N ASP A 124 -4.25 -12.86 0.70
CA ASP A 124 -2.96 -13.48 0.90
C ASP A 124 -1.87 -12.98 -0.07
N ASP A 125 -2.19 -12.15 -1.08
CA ASP A 125 -1.18 -11.58 -1.99
C ASP A 125 -0.09 -10.82 -1.19
N PHE A 126 -0.51 -10.01 -0.21
CA PHE A 126 0.35 -9.31 0.76
C PHE A 126 -0.17 -9.52 2.17
N ARG A 127 0.69 -9.96 3.07
CA ARG A 127 0.37 -10.16 4.49
C ARG A 127 1.43 -9.52 5.38
N GLY A 128 0.99 -8.85 6.43
CA GLY A 128 1.87 -8.31 7.46
C GLY A 128 1.82 -9.14 8.75
N PHE A 129 2.97 -9.28 9.40
CA PHE A 129 3.11 -9.94 10.71
C PHE A 129 3.99 -9.07 11.61
N LEU A 130 3.52 -8.84 12.82
CA LEU A 130 4.08 -7.92 13.78
C LEU A 130 4.56 -8.66 15.01
N GLN A 131 5.75 -8.37 15.51
CA GLN A 131 6.21 -8.85 16.80
C GLN A 131 5.19 -8.51 17.90
N GLY A 132 4.78 -9.51 18.65
CA GLY A 132 3.77 -9.37 19.71
C GLY A 132 2.32 -9.26 19.20
N GLY A 133 2.07 -9.14 17.87
CA GLY A 133 0.74 -9.12 17.30
C GLY A 133 -0.16 -8.07 17.97
N TYR A 134 -1.37 -8.46 18.35
CA TYR A 134 -2.32 -7.56 19.03
C TYR A 134 -1.81 -6.98 20.34
N ARG A 135 -0.90 -7.65 21.05
CA ARG A 135 -0.32 -7.14 22.31
C ARG A 135 0.52 -5.87 22.07
N PHE A 136 1.16 -5.76 20.92
CA PHE A 136 1.90 -4.54 20.56
C PHE A 136 1.00 -3.32 20.49
N LEU A 137 -0.25 -3.48 20.06
CA LEU A 137 -1.20 -2.38 19.90
C LEU A 137 -1.66 -1.82 21.27
N LYS A 138 -1.31 -2.47 22.39
CA LYS A 138 -1.59 -2.04 23.78
C LYS A 138 -3.04 -1.61 24.02
N ASN A 139 -3.96 -2.14 23.24
CA ASN A 139 -5.39 -1.88 23.43
C ASN A 139 -6.00 -3.00 24.27
N SER A 140 -6.17 -2.74 25.57
CA SER A 140 -6.77 -3.67 26.53
C SER A 140 -8.31 -3.60 26.56
N HIS A 141 -8.91 -2.67 25.83
CA HIS A 141 -10.35 -2.45 25.81
C HIS A 141 -10.86 -2.16 24.38
N GLY A 142 -12.10 -2.53 24.12
CA GLY A 142 -12.79 -2.19 22.87
C GLY A 142 -12.57 -3.16 21.71
N GLU A 143 -12.67 -2.66 20.49
CA GLU A 143 -12.74 -3.45 19.26
C GLU A 143 -11.47 -4.30 18.98
N MET A 144 -10.29 -3.84 19.43
CA MET A 144 -9.04 -4.58 19.22
C MET A 144 -8.97 -5.86 20.07
N VAL A 145 -9.61 -5.88 21.23
CA VAL A 145 -9.75 -7.12 22.02
C VAL A 145 -10.67 -8.12 21.32
N MET A 146 -11.73 -7.61 20.70
CA MET A 146 -12.62 -8.43 19.88
C MET A 146 -11.93 -8.96 18.63
N ALA A 147 -11.04 -8.18 18.00
CA ALA A 147 -10.26 -8.61 16.84
C ALA A 147 -9.33 -9.79 17.18
N ASP A 148 -8.71 -9.81 18.37
CA ASP A 148 -7.94 -10.96 18.84
C ASP A 148 -8.84 -12.21 18.99
N SER A 149 -10.07 -12.03 19.46
CA SER A 149 -11.05 -13.12 19.53
C SER A 149 -11.47 -13.67 18.16
N MET A 150 -11.40 -12.87 17.11
CA MET A 150 -11.62 -13.29 15.72
C MET A 150 -10.42 -14.06 15.14
N LYS A 151 -9.33 -14.17 15.87
CA LYS A 151 -8.12 -14.96 15.54
C LYS A 151 -7.54 -14.64 14.15
N LEU A 152 -7.54 -13.38 13.74
CA LEU A 152 -6.81 -12.98 12.55
C LEU A 152 -5.29 -13.11 12.82
N PRO A 153 -4.57 -13.94 12.07
CA PRO A 153 -3.14 -14.16 12.30
C PRO A 153 -2.33 -12.94 11.87
N ILE A 154 -1.77 -12.20 12.83
CA ILE A 154 -0.96 -10.99 12.61
C ILE A 154 0.35 -10.99 13.43
N SER A 155 0.61 -11.99 14.25
CA SER A 155 1.85 -12.07 15.02
C SER A 155 2.95 -12.82 14.27
N LEU A 156 4.23 -12.56 14.61
CA LEU A 156 5.35 -13.36 14.09
C LEU A 156 5.23 -14.84 14.51
N GLU A 157 4.58 -15.12 15.63
CA GLU A 157 4.30 -16.50 16.05
C GLU A 157 3.26 -17.15 15.11
N ASP A 158 2.21 -16.42 14.74
CA ASP A 158 1.24 -16.90 13.75
C ASP A 158 1.94 -17.21 12.42
N PHE A 159 2.88 -16.35 12.00
CA PHE A 159 3.68 -16.61 10.81
C PHE A 159 4.45 -17.92 10.93
N ARG A 160 5.17 -18.14 12.03
CA ARG A 160 5.92 -19.39 12.26
C ARG A 160 5.04 -20.63 12.23
N CYS A 161 3.89 -20.59 12.91
CA CYS A 161 3.01 -21.74 13.06
C CYS A 161 2.21 -22.05 11.81
N MET A 162 1.78 -21.04 11.04
CA MET A 162 0.78 -21.20 9.99
C MET A 162 1.31 -21.05 8.58
N PHE A 163 2.38 -20.26 8.39
CA PHE A 163 2.87 -19.84 7.06
C PHE A 163 4.27 -20.35 6.74
N LEU A 164 5.19 -20.38 7.71
CA LEU A 164 6.59 -20.75 7.50
C LEU A 164 6.75 -22.12 6.81
N THR A 165 5.97 -23.11 7.19
CA THR A 165 6.04 -24.46 6.60
C THR A 165 5.48 -24.54 5.18
N LYS A 166 4.72 -23.54 4.76
CA LYS A 166 4.10 -23.44 3.42
C LYS A 166 4.90 -22.58 2.46
N LEU A 167 5.95 -21.92 2.94
CA LEU A 167 6.80 -21.08 2.09
C LEU A 167 7.46 -21.89 0.97
N THR A 168 7.56 -21.24 -0.16
CA THR A 168 8.20 -21.76 -1.38
C THR A 168 9.17 -20.74 -1.95
N SER A 169 9.95 -21.14 -2.95
CA SER A 169 10.83 -20.25 -3.71
C SER A 169 10.08 -19.17 -4.53
N HIS A 170 8.76 -19.26 -4.61
CA HIS A 170 7.92 -18.26 -5.25
C HIS A 170 7.50 -17.12 -4.30
N ASP A 171 7.77 -17.25 -3.01
CA ASP A 171 7.39 -16.26 -2.01
C ASP A 171 8.49 -15.23 -1.78
N THR A 172 8.12 -14.01 -1.42
CA THR A 172 9.05 -12.95 -0.99
C THR A 172 8.77 -12.56 0.45
N ILE A 173 9.82 -12.60 1.27
CA ILE A 173 9.79 -12.21 2.67
C ILE A 173 10.54 -10.90 2.84
N ILE A 174 9.87 -9.89 3.35
CA ILE A 174 10.45 -8.57 3.60
C ILE A 174 10.53 -8.35 5.10
N PHE A 175 11.74 -8.32 5.62
CA PHE A 175 12.05 -8.05 7.02
C PHE A 175 12.05 -6.54 7.28
N LEU A 176 11.20 -6.07 8.16
CA LEU A 176 11.05 -4.67 8.54
C LEU A 176 11.75 -4.43 9.88
N CYS A 177 13.05 -4.15 9.82
CA CYS A 177 13.94 -4.06 10.98
C CYS A 177 14.51 -2.67 11.29
N PRO A 178 14.02 -1.52 10.74
CA PRO A 178 14.58 -0.24 11.12
C PRO A 178 14.44 -0.01 12.63
N GLY A 179 15.55 0.35 13.29
CA GLY A 179 15.58 0.63 14.73
C GLY A 179 15.52 -0.60 15.65
N VAL A 180 15.54 -1.82 15.13
CA VAL A 180 15.60 -3.05 15.94
C VAL A 180 16.93 -3.12 16.65
N LYS A 181 16.90 -3.21 18.00
CA LYS A 181 18.10 -3.29 18.85
C LYS A 181 18.53 -4.74 19.08
N ASP A 182 17.58 -5.61 19.42
CA ASP A 182 17.82 -7.05 19.56
C ASP A 182 17.57 -7.75 18.23
N THR A 183 18.64 -8.21 17.61
CA THR A 183 18.62 -8.86 16.30
C THR A 183 18.55 -10.39 16.37
N GLU A 184 18.56 -11.01 17.56
CA GLU A 184 18.57 -12.47 17.67
C GLU A 184 17.31 -13.11 17.05
N GLU A 185 16.14 -12.54 17.30
CA GLU A 185 14.90 -13.04 16.72
C GLU A 185 14.89 -12.88 15.19
N VAL A 186 15.42 -11.77 14.69
CA VAL A 186 15.56 -11.52 13.25
C VAL A 186 16.45 -12.58 12.62
N VAL A 187 17.62 -12.85 13.20
CA VAL A 187 18.58 -13.85 12.71
C VAL A 187 17.96 -15.26 12.70
N ARG A 188 17.30 -15.65 13.79
CA ARG A 188 16.63 -16.97 13.86
C ARG A 188 15.55 -17.11 12.79
N LEU A 189 14.73 -16.08 12.62
CA LEU A 189 13.65 -16.11 11.64
C LEU A 189 14.19 -16.07 10.20
N PHE A 190 15.27 -15.32 9.97
CA PHE A 190 15.97 -15.30 8.69
C PHE A 190 16.45 -16.72 8.31
N GLN A 191 17.13 -17.43 9.22
CA GLN A 191 17.61 -18.79 8.98
C GLN A 191 16.49 -19.74 8.59
N LEU A 192 15.37 -19.71 9.32
CA LEU A 192 14.20 -20.54 9.04
C LEU A 192 13.56 -20.25 7.68
N VAL A 193 13.58 -18.98 7.26
CA VAL A 193 13.04 -18.56 5.95
C VAL A 193 14.00 -18.91 4.82
N ASP A 194 15.32 -18.75 5.04
CA ASP A 194 16.35 -19.06 4.05
C ASP A 194 16.36 -20.55 3.67
N GLU A 195 16.15 -21.44 4.66
CA GLU A 195 15.95 -22.88 4.43
C GLU A 195 14.80 -23.20 3.45
N ARG A 196 13.82 -22.32 3.30
CA ARG A 196 12.67 -22.46 2.39
C ARG A 196 12.96 -21.95 0.99
N GLN A 197 14.15 -21.38 0.75
CA GLN A 197 14.56 -20.81 -0.54
C GLN A 197 13.66 -19.68 -1.04
N ALA A 198 12.88 -19.03 -0.14
CA ALA A 198 12.10 -17.85 -0.45
C ALA A 198 13.03 -16.66 -0.76
N HIS A 199 12.53 -15.69 -1.52
CA HIS A 199 13.25 -14.44 -1.70
C HIS A 199 13.21 -13.63 -0.40
N ILE A 200 14.37 -13.14 0.04
CA ILE A 200 14.50 -12.37 1.28
C ILE A 200 14.99 -10.96 0.97
N VAL A 201 14.30 -9.96 1.50
CA VAL A 201 14.68 -8.54 1.45
C VAL A 201 14.75 -8.00 2.87
N GLY A 202 15.84 -7.32 3.24
CA GLY A 202 15.98 -6.62 4.52
C GLY A 202 15.74 -5.12 4.36
N ILE A 203 14.93 -4.53 5.24
CA ILE A 203 14.76 -3.07 5.37
C ILE A 203 15.25 -2.68 6.77
N PHE A 204 16.30 -1.85 6.86
CA PHE A 204 16.95 -1.49 8.12
C PHE A 204 17.62 -0.11 8.05
N CYS A 205 18.03 0.45 9.20
CA CYS A 205 18.81 1.69 9.24
C CYS A 205 20.30 1.42 9.02
N GLU A 206 20.99 2.33 8.34
CA GLU A 206 22.45 2.30 8.24
C GLU A 206 23.09 2.27 9.63
N GLY A 207 24.25 1.61 9.74
CA GLY A 207 24.93 1.41 11.02
C GLY A 207 24.52 0.15 11.78
N GLN A 208 23.43 -0.52 11.42
CA GLN A 208 23.06 -1.85 11.96
C GLN A 208 23.91 -2.96 11.31
N LYS A 209 25.20 -3.05 11.66
CA LYS A 209 26.19 -3.96 11.03
C LYS A 209 25.76 -5.42 11.01
N SER A 210 25.10 -5.92 12.06
CA SER A 210 24.58 -7.28 12.11
C SER A 210 23.57 -7.56 11.03
N LEU A 211 22.66 -6.62 10.76
CA LEU A 211 21.63 -6.75 9.74
C LEU A 211 22.21 -6.56 8.32
N SER A 212 23.13 -5.62 8.13
CA SER A 212 23.78 -5.44 6.83
C SER A 212 24.54 -6.69 6.38
N ASN A 213 25.17 -7.42 7.33
CA ASN A 213 25.82 -8.69 7.05
C ASN A 213 24.83 -9.84 6.79
N LEU A 214 23.63 -9.76 7.36
CA LEU A 214 22.59 -10.77 7.18
C LEU A 214 21.89 -10.63 5.81
N PHE A 215 21.58 -9.40 5.40
CA PHE A 215 20.83 -9.10 4.18
C PHE A 215 21.72 -8.69 3.01
N LEU A 216 22.82 -9.42 2.77
CA LEU A 216 23.82 -9.10 1.74
C LEU A 216 23.26 -9.10 0.32
N LYS A 217 22.27 -9.96 0.04
CA LYS A 217 21.78 -10.16 -1.34
C LYS A 217 20.80 -9.06 -1.76
N TYR A 218 19.84 -8.77 -0.91
CA TYR A 218 18.82 -7.75 -1.19
C TYR A 218 18.49 -6.97 0.08
N SER A 219 18.76 -5.68 0.08
CA SER A 219 18.44 -4.80 1.19
C SER A 219 18.12 -3.39 0.74
N VAL A 220 17.32 -2.70 1.54
CA VAL A 220 17.07 -1.26 1.46
C VAL A 220 17.50 -0.67 2.79
N SER A 221 18.55 0.15 2.78
CA SER A 221 19.08 0.76 3.99
C SER A 221 18.66 2.21 4.10
N PHE A 222 18.29 2.64 5.30
CA PHE A 222 17.93 4.02 5.58
C PHE A 222 19.11 4.79 6.16
N ASN A 223 19.66 5.70 5.38
CA ASN A 223 20.59 6.69 5.88
C ASN A 223 19.80 7.82 6.56
N GLN A 224 19.68 7.72 7.88
CA GLN A 224 18.88 8.66 8.66
C GLN A 224 19.57 10.03 8.73
N PRO A 225 18.92 11.12 8.30
CA PRO A 225 19.48 12.45 8.41
C PRO A 225 19.73 12.84 9.88
N SER A 226 20.97 13.16 10.23
CA SER A 226 21.46 13.31 11.63
C SER A 226 21.33 14.70 12.25
N LYS A 227 20.61 15.64 11.61
CA LYS A 227 20.59 17.04 12.04
C LYS A 227 19.61 17.37 13.19
N VAL A 228 18.84 16.39 13.63
CA VAL A 228 17.77 16.59 14.62
C VAL A 228 18.34 16.96 16.00
N GLU A 229 19.40 16.30 16.41
CA GLU A 229 20.07 16.46 17.72
C GLU A 229 20.66 17.85 17.94
N GLN A 230 20.83 18.63 16.88
CA GLN A 230 21.45 19.97 16.96
C GLN A 230 20.51 21.04 17.55
N PHE A 231 19.20 20.79 17.60
CA PHE A 231 18.22 21.79 18.01
C PHE A 231 17.06 21.26 18.84
N LEU A 232 17.03 19.96 19.15
CA LEU A 232 16.01 19.31 19.97
C LEU A 232 16.64 18.62 21.18
N GLU A 233 15.88 18.59 22.26
CA GLU A 233 16.20 17.78 23.43
C GLU A 233 16.24 16.28 23.06
N PRO A 234 17.08 15.45 23.71
CA PRO A 234 17.30 14.05 23.32
C PRO A 234 16.04 13.21 23.16
N GLU A 235 15.07 13.35 24.08
CA GLU A 235 13.80 12.60 23.99
C GLU A 235 13.01 12.95 22.73
N LEU A 236 12.96 14.24 22.41
CA LEU A 236 12.23 14.72 21.25
C LEU A 236 12.97 14.43 19.96
N ALA A 237 14.31 14.47 20.00
CA ALA A 237 15.15 14.06 18.88
C ALA A 237 14.91 12.58 18.54
N ASN A 238 14.88 11.68 19.54
CA ASN A 238 14.56 10.26 19.35
C ASN A 238 13.18 10.07 18.73
N PHE A 239 12.18 10.81 19.21
CA PHE A 239 10.81 10.72 18.65
C PHE A 239 10.77 11.18 17.19
N VAL A 240 11.45 12.26 16.82
CA VAL A 240 11.56 12.70 15.42
C VAL A 240 12.28 11.67 14.56
N GLN A 241 13.31 11.00 15.10
CA GLN A 241 13.99 9.90 14.41
C GLN A 241 13.06 8.69 14.18
N GLU A 242 12.19 8.39 15.12
CA GLU A 242 11.12 7.37 14.94
C GLU A 242 10.16 7.79 13.83
N CYS A 243 9.68 9.04 13.82
CA CYS A 243 8.83 9.58 12.75
C CYS A 243 9.48 9.52 11.35
N GLN A 244 10.81 9.78 11.26
CA GLN A 244 11.58 9.63 10.02
C GLN A 244 11.62 8.16 9.58
N THR A 245 11.89 7.25 10.50
CA THR A 245 11.93 5.81 10.26
C THR A 245 10.58 5.27 9.76
N GLU A 246 9.49 5.74 10.35
CA GLU A 246 8.15 5.41 9.91
C GLU A 246 7.86 5.94 8.50
N LEU A 247 8.23 7.19 8.21
CA LEU A 247 8.05 7.78 6.88
C LEU A 247 8.85 7.02 5.82
N PHE A 248 10.12 6.73 6.09
CA PHE A 248 10.97 5.90 5.24
C PHE A 248 10.29 4.54 4.96
N THR A 249 9.91 3.82 6.01
CA THR A 249 9.26 2.51 5.88
C THR A 249 8.00 2.62 5.04
N LYS A 250 7.14 3.60 5.32
CA LYS A 250 5.92 3.84 4.54
C LYS A 250 6.21 4.07 3.05
N LEU A 251 7.19 4.89 2.73
CA LEU A 251 7.54 5.21 1.33
C LEU A 251 8.04 3.96 0.60
N VAL A 252 8.89 3.16 1.22
CA VAL A 252 9.41 1.90 0.65
C VAL A 252 8.27 0.90 0.44
N LEU A 253 7.43 0.65 1.45
CA LEU A 253 6.33 -0.31 1.35
C LEU A 253 5.29 0.12 0.31
N ASN A 254 4.92 1.40 0.27
CA ASN A 254 4.04 1.93 -0.76
C ASN A 254 4.61 1.73 -2.18
N ALA A 255 5.93 1.89 -2.36
CA ALA A 255 6.57 1.63 -3.65
C ALA A 255 6.51 0.14 -3.99
N VAL A 256 6.85 -0.75 -3.05
CA VAL A 256 6.89 -2.20 -3.25
C VAL A 256 5.49 -2.73 -3.58
N SER A 257 4.51 -2.50 -2.73
CA SER A 257 3.15 -3.02 -2.92
C SER A 257 2.48 -2.46 -4.18
N THR A 258 2.64 -1.16 -4.44
CA THR A 258 2.09 -0.53 -5.65
C THR A 258 2.79 -1.04 -6.90
N GLY A 259 4.13 -1.04 -6.91
CA GLY A 259 4.93 -1.48 -8.06
C GLY A 259 4.69 -2.96 -8.40
N ALA A 260 4.60 -3.83 -7.40
CA ALA A 260 4.28 -5.24 -7.60
C ALA A 260 2.90 -5.42 -8.26
N HIS A 261 1.88 -4.67 -7.84
CA HIS A 261 0.56 -4.74 -8.46
C HIS A 261 0.52 -4.09 -9.86
N VAL A 262 1.33 -3.06 -10.12
CA VAL A 262 1.51 -2.50 -11.47
C VAL A 262 2.08 -3.56 -12.41
N LEU A 263 3.15 -4.24 -11.99
CA LEU A 263 3.79 -5.31 -12.77
C LEU A 263 2.90 -6.56 -12.90
N LYS A 264 2.03 -6.83 -11.92
CA LYS A 264 0.97 -7.86 -12.02
C LYS A 264 -0.14 -7.48 -13.02
N GLY A 265 -0.13 -6.25 -13.56
CA GLY A 265 -1.11 -5.78 -14.56
C GLY A 265 -2.43 -5.27 -13.96
N LYS A 266 -2.43 -4.86 -12.68
CA LYS A 266 -3.61 -4.28 -12.01
C LYS A 266 -3.86 -2.81 -12.33
N VAL A 267 -2.93 -2.18 -13.05
CA VAL A 267 -2.93 -0.76 -13.37
C VAL A 267 -2.67 -0.57 -14.87
N VAL A 268 -3.34 0.40 -15.48
CA VAL A 268 -3.09 0.87 -16.85
C VAL A 268 -2.87 2.38 -16.83
N GLY A 269 -1.73 2.83 -17.36
CA GLY A 269 -1.28 4.20 -17.14
C GLY A 269 -1.17 4.46 -15.64
N ASN A 270 -2.00 5.35 -15.11
CA ASN A 270 -2.09 5.62 -13.68
C ASN A 270 -3.45 5.24 -13.07
N ALA A 271 -4.26 4.44 -13.76
CA ALA A 271 -5.59 4.05 -13.30
C ALA A 271 -5.63 2.60 -12.79
N MET A 272 -6.22 2.43 -11.62
CA MET A 272 -6.55 1.10 -11.08
C MET A 272 -7.68 0.49 -11.91
N ILE A 273 -7.37 -0.51 -12.73
CA ILE A 273 -8.34 -1.13 -13.63
C ILE A 273 -9.03 -2.35 -13.03
N ASP A 274 -8.52 -2.90 -11.96
CA ASP A 274 -9.15 -4.03 -11.25
C ASP A 274 -9.64 -3.58 -9.86
N LEU A 275 -10.30 -2.42 -9.82
CA LEU A 275 -10.87 -1.91 -8.58
C LEU A 275 -12.13 -2.71 -8.17
N LYS A 276 -12.32 -2.91 -6.87
CA LYS A 276 -13.52 -3.49 -6.31
C LYS A 276 -14.63 -2.43 -6.24
N VAL A 277 -15.74 -2.67 -6.93
CA VAL A 277 -16.89 -1.73 -6.95
C VAL A 277 -17.69 -1.89 -5.65
N SER A 278 -17.24 -1.28 -4.56
CA SER A 278 -17.81 -1.45 -3.21
C SER A 278 -18.68 -0.28 -2.73
N ASN A 279 -18.79 0.78 -3.51
CA ASN A 279 -19.66 1.93 -3.21
C ASN A 279 -19.98 2.74 -4.47
N SER A 280 -20.89 3.72 -4.35
CA SER A 280 -21.32 4.57 -5.47
C SER A 280 -20.15 5.31 -6.13
N LYS A 281 -19.20 5.85 -5.36
CA LYS A 281 -18.02 6.52 -5.92
C LYS A 281 -17.20 5.59 -6.81
N LEU A 282 -16.99 4.34 -6.38
CA LEU A 282 -16.21 3.35 -7.14
C LEU A 282 -17.01 2.80 -8.33
N PHE A 283 -18.34 2.75 -8.26
CA PHE A 283 -19.19 2.44 -9.41
C PHE A 283 -19.02 3.48 -10.53
N HIS A 284 -19.16 4.77 -10.22
CA HIS A 284 -18.94 5.85 -11.18
C HIS A 284 -17.50 5.86 -11.72
N ARG A 285 -16.52 5.55 -10.87
CA ARG A 285 -15.12 5.41 -11.29
C ARG A 285 -14.94 4.25 -12.26
N ALA A 286 -15.59 3.11 -12.06
CA ALA A 286 -15.56 1.98 -12.98
C ALA A 286 -16.10 2.39 -14.37
N VAL A 287 -17.25 3.05 -14.42
CA VAL A 287 -17.83 3.58 -15.67
C VAL A 287 -16.87 4.55 -16.36
N PHE A 288 -16.28 5.48 -15.60
CA PHE A 288 -15.30 6.44 -16.15
C PHE A 288 -14.04 5.75 -16.71
N ILE A 289 -13.50 4.76 -16.00
CA ILE A 289 -12.32 3.99 -16.44
C ILE A 289 -12.62 3.29 -17.77
N VAL A 290 -13.76 2.62 -17.87
CA VAL A 290 -14.15 1.91 -19.11
C VAL A 290 -14.34 2.91 -20.25
N SER A 291 -15.02 4.02 -20.01
CA SER A 291 -15.19 5.07 -21.02
C SER A 291 -13.86 5.61 -21.53
N LYS A 292 -12.96 5.95 -20.61
CA LYS A 292 -11.64 6.52 -20.93
C LYS A 292 -10.74 5.56 -21.71
N PHE A 293 -10.61 4.32 -21.26
CA PHE A 293 -9.63 3.40 -21.82
C PHE A 293 -10.15 2.60 -23.03
N ALA A 294 -11.44 2.31 -23.09
CA ALA A 294 -12.05 1.72 -24.29
C ALA A 294 -12.49 2.79 -25.32
N ARG A 295 -12.35 4.09 -25.01
CA ARG A 295 -12.73 5.22 -25.89
C ARG A 295 -14.18 5.14 -26.36
N VAL A 296 -15.09 4.84 -25.44
CA VAL A 296 -16.53 4.73 -25.71
C VAL A 296 -17.32 5.77 -24.90
N SER A 297 -18.58 6.00 -25.30
CA SER A 297 -19.48 6.89 -24.57
C SER A 297 -19.72 6.39 -23.14
N GLN A 298 -20.07 7.30 -22.24
CA GLN A 298 -20.42 6.91 -20.86
C GLN A 298 -21.61 5.95 -20.80
N GLN A 299 -22.59 6.10 -21.72
CA GLN A 299 -23.73 5.22 -21.80
C GLN A 299 -23.31 3.79 -22.16
N LYS A 300 -22.49 3.61 -23.22
CA LYS A 300 -21.94 2.31 -23.58
C LYS A 300 -21.08 1.72 -22.46
N SER A 301 -20.31 2.55 -21.81
CA SER A 301 -19.50 2.16 -20.67
C SER A 301 -20.33 1.63 -19.49
N LEU A 302 -21.42 2.34 -19.17
CA LEU A 302 -22.39 1.91 -18.15
C LEU A 302 -22.98 0.53 -18.50
N HIS A 303 -23.43 0.35 -19.75
CA HIS A 303 -23.92 -0.96 -20.22
C HIS A 303 -22.87 -2.06 -20.01
N CYS A 304 -21.64 -1.86 -20.45
CA CYS A 304 -20.57 -2.86 -20.29
C CYS A 304 -20.24 -3.15 -18.81
N VAL A 305 -20.28 -2.15 -17.93
CA VAL A 305 -20.09 -2.34 -16.49
C VAL A 305 -21.24 -3.17 -15.90
N LEU A 306 -22.49 -2.89 -16.28
CA LEU A 306 -23.66 -3.67 -15.84
C LEU A 306 -23.63 -5.10 -16.40
N GLN A 307 -23.32 -5.28 -17.69
CA GLN A 307 -23.10 -6.60 -18.28
C GLN A 307 -22.08 -7.41 -17.48
N SER A 308 -20.98 -6.77 -17.11
CA SER A 308 -19.92 -7.38 -16.30
C SER A 308 -20.41 -7.73 -14.88
N ILE A 309 -21.18 -6.86 -14.22
CA ILE A 309 -21.70 -7.09 -12.86
C ILE A 309 -22.73 -8.23 -12.85
N TYR A 310 -23.65 -8.21 -13.81
CA TYR A 310 -24.78 -9.16 -13.85
C TYR A 310 -24.46 -10.45 -14.63
N ARG A 311 -23.31 -10.49 -15.33
CA ARG A 311 -22.90 -11.63 -16.18
C ARG A 311 -23.96 -12.00 -17.22
N THR A 312 -24.57 -10.98 -17.83
CA THR A 312 -25.58 -11.11 -18.87
C THR A 312 -25.34 -10.09 -19.97
N ASP A 313 -25.68 -10.46 -21.21
CA ASP A 313 -25.61 -9.52 -22.35
C ASP A 313 -26.78 -8.54 -22.34
N GLU A 314 -27.90 -8.89 -21.72
CA GLU A 314 -29.08 -8.05 -21.60
C GLU A 314 -29.15 -7.35 -20.25
N VAL A 315 -29.07 -6.02 -20.24
CA VAL A 315 -29.05 -5.21 -19.02
C VAL A 315 -30.14 -4.15 -18.94
N ASP A 316 -31.02 -4.06 -19.95
CA ASP A 316 -32.06 -3.03 -20.02
C ASP A 316 -32.99 -3.07 -18.79
N ASN A 317 -33.29 -4.25 -18.28
CA ASN A 317 -34.12 -4.46 -17.11
C ASN A 317 -33.45 -4.06 -15.78
N VAL A 318 -32.15 -3.77 -15.78
CA VAL A 318 -31.40 -3.37 -14.58
C VAL A 318 -30.89 -1.92 -14.63
N LEU A 319 -30.96 -1.26 -15.79
CA LEU A 319 -30.47 0.11 -15.98
C LEU A 319 -31.09 1.12 -15.02
N THR A 320 -32.35 0.95 -14.69
CA THR A 320 -33.12 1.88 -13.83
C THR A 320 -33.02 1.55 -12.35
N ARG A 321 -32.33 0.48 -11.97
CA ARG A 321 -32.15 0.09 -10.58
C ARG A 321 -31.25 1.05 -9.82
N PRO A 322 -31.43 1.19 -8.51
CA PRO A 322 -30.53 2.01 -7.69
C PRO A 322 -29.09 1.53 -7.74
N ILE A 323 -28.13 2.45 -7.70
CA ILE A 323 -26.70 2.13 -7.69
C ILE A 323 -26.32 1.19 -6.53
N SER A 324 -27.02 1.30 -5.38
CA SER A 324 -26.81 0.42 -4.23
C SER A 324 -27.00 -1.07 -4.56
N GLU A 325 -27.97 -1.40 -5.43
CA GLU A 325 -28.18 -2.78 -5.89
C GLU A 325 -27.04 -3.26 -6.78
N HIS A 326 -26.56 -2.40 -7.69
CA HIS A 326 -25.40 -2.72 -8.53
C HIS A 326 -24.15 -2.97 -7.70
N VAL A 327 -23.93 -2.14 -6.69
CA VAL A 327 -22.82 -2.27 -5.74
C VAL A 327 -22.94 -3.58 -4.94
N ALA A 328 -24.12 -3.88 -4.40
CA ALA A 328 -24.36 -5.14 -3.68
C ALA A 328 -24.09 -6.36 -4.58
N LYS A 329 -24.59 -6.35 -5.82
CA LYS A 329 -24.35 -7.42 -6.78
C LYS A 329 -22.87 -7.55 -7.16
N SER A 330 -22.15 -6.42 -7.34
CA SER A 330 -20.75 -6.40 -7.72
C SER A 330 -19.84 -7.02 -6.65
N SER A 331 -20.22 -6.99 -5.38
CA SER A 331 -19.45 -7.59 -4.29
C SER A 331 -19.26 -9.10 -4.44
N LEU A 332 -20.18 -9.76 -5.16
CA LEU A 332 -20.17 -11.20 -5.45
C LEU A 332 -19.37 -11.56 -6.72
N VAL A 333 -18.87 -10.56 -7.44
CA VAL A 333 -18.29 -10.75 -8.77
C VAL A 333 -16.86 -10.23 -8.81
N LYS A 334 -15.93 -11.03 -9.34
CA LYS A 334 -14.53 -10.63 -9.56
C LYS A 334 -14.32 -10.07 -10.97
N LYS A 335 -13.29 -9.22 -11.13
CA LYS A 335 -12.86 -8.67 -12.42
C LYS A 335 -13.94 -7.85 -13.15
N VAL A 336 -14.74 -7.07 -12.42
CA VAL A 336 -15.82 -6.27 -13.01
C VAL A 336 -15.29 -5.31 -14.08
N VAL A 337 -14.32 -4.47 -13.75
CA VAL A 337 -13.77 -3.48 -14.69
C VAL A 337 -12.96 -4.13 -15.82
N PRO A 338 -12.08 -5.11 -15.56
CA PRO A 338 -11.39 -5.83 -16.63
C PRO A 338 -12.31 -6.43 -17.67
N VAL A 339 -13.38 -7.11 -17.25
CA VAL A 339 -14.36 -7.69 -18.18
C VAL A 339 -15.10 -6.59 -18.95
N ALA A 340 -15.57 -5.54 -18.25
CA ALA A 340 -16.26 -4.42 -18.89
C ALA A 340 -15.40 -3.71 -19.93
N LEU A 341 -14.09 -3.57 -19.70
CA LEU A 341 -13.14 -3.02 -20.66
C LEU A 341 -13.08 -3.88 -21.95
N LEU A 342 -13.00 -5.20 -21.82
CA LEU A 342 -12.97 -6.08 -22.98
C LEU A 342 -14.30 -6.07 -23.74
N LEU A 343 -15.45 -6.07 -23.05
CA LEU A 343 -16.77 -5.94 -23.66
C LEU A 343 -16.90 -4.61 -24.45
N ALA A 344 -16.40 -3.53 -23.88
CA ALA A 344 -16.47 -2.21 -24.48
C ALA A 344 -15.70 -2.10 -25.82
N THR A 345 -14.70 -2.97 -26.06
CA THR A 345 -14.01 -3.06 -27.35
C THR A 345 -14.90 -3.60 -28.48
N GLY A 346 -16.00 -4.26 -28.14
CA GLY A 346 -16.89 -4.94 -29.10
C GLY A 346 -16.33 -6.25 -29.68
N LYS A 347 -15.12 -6.66 -29.27
CA LYS A 347 -14.44 -7.87 -29.75
C LYS A 347 -14.68 -9.11 -28.88
N PHE A 348 -15.22 -8.92 -27.68
CA PHE A 348 -15.44 -9.99 -26.70
C PHE A 348 -16.90 -10.05 -26.26
N LYS A 349 -17.39 -11.26 -26.04
CA LYS A 349 -18.55 -11.56 -25.21
C LYS A 349 -18.08 -11.89 -23.78
N ILE A 350 -19.01 -11.97 -22.82
CA ILE A 350 -18.71 -12.21 -21.41
C ILE A 350 -17.83 -13.47 -21.22
N GLU A 351 -18.22 -14.59 -21.83
CA GLU A 351 -17.49 -15.86 -21.68
C GLU A 351 -16.07 -15.80 -22.24
N SER A 352 -15.90 -15.22 -23.46
CA SER A 352 -14.58 -15.06 -24.07
C SER A 352 -13.70 -14.09 -23.29
N ALA A 353 -14.27 -12.99 -22.77
CA ALA A 353 -13.55 -12.06 -21.91
C ALA A 353 -13.06 -12.73 -20.60
N LEU A 354 -13.92 -13.52 -19.97
CA LEU A 354 -13.56 -14.27 -18.76
C LEU A 354 -12.47 -15.31 -19.05
N THR A 355 -12.55 -16.00 -20.18
CA THR A 355 -11.58 -17.01 -20.59
C THR A 355 -10.19 -16.39 -20.83
N VAL A 356 -10.14 -15.32 -21.61
CA VAL A 356 -8.87 -14.62 -21.88
C VAL A 356 -8.24 -14.07 -20.60
N LEU A 357 -9.05 -13.54 -19.68
CA LEU A 357 -8.57 -13.00 -18.40
C LEU A 357 -8.14 -14.08 -17.38
N LYS A 358 -8.23 -15.37 -17.67
CA LYS A 358 -7.65 -16.43 -16.84
C LYS A 358 -6.12 -16.44 -16.94
N THR A 359 -5.59 -16.23 -18.14
CA THR A 359 -4.16 -16.34 -18.47
C THR A 359 -3.50 -15.02 -18.81
N ASN A 360 -4.28 -13.99 -19.16
CA ASN A 360 -3.77 -12.69 -19.58
C ASN A 360 -4.23 -11.58 -18.65
N THR A 361 -3.43 -10.52 -18.55
CA THR A 361 -3.87 -9.26 -17.93
C THR A 361 -4.72 -8.47 -18.93
N VAL A 362 -5.67 -7.68 -18.44
CA VAL A 362 -6.45 -6.82 -19.33
C VAL A 362 -5.55 -5.82 -20.07
N SER A 363 -4.47 -5.38 -19.42
CA SER A 363 -3.48 -4.47 -20.01
C SER A 363 -2.78 -5.08 -21.22
N SER A 364 -2.35 -6.35 -21.15
CA SER A 364 -1.75 -7.04 -22.31
C SER A 364 -2.74 -7.18 -23.45
N VAL A 365 -3.96 -7.64 -23.15
CA VAL A 365 -5.00 -7.82 -24.19
C VAL A 365 -5.34 -6.49 -24.88
N LEU A 366 -5.51 -5.41 -24.13
CA LEU A 366 -5.82 -4.11 -24.72
C LEU A 366 -4.64 -3.53 -25.51
N ARG A 367 -3.40 -3.83 -25.13
CA ARG A 367 -2.21 -3.48 -25.93
C ARG A 367 -2.17 -4.21 -27.25
N ASP A 368 -2.39 -5.53 -27.24
CA ASP A 368 -2.43 -6.36 -28.45
C ASP A 368 -3.55 -5.91 -29.42
N LEU A 369 -4.60 -5.28 -28.88
CA LEU A 369 -5.69 -4.71 -29.65
C LEU A 369 -5.44 -3.24 -30.08
N ASN A 370 -4.25 -2.68 -29.83
CA ASN A 370 -3.88 -1.28 -30.13
C ASN A 370 -4.77 -0.20 -29.45
N TYR A 371 -5.33 -0.52 -28.27
CA TYR A 371 -6.08 0.47 -27.47
C TYR A 371 -5.17 1.41 -26.69
N PHE A 372 -3.89 1.05 -26.51
CA PHE A 372 -2.88 1.92 -25.90
C PHE A 372 -1.79 2.23 -26.90
N PRO A 373 -1.37 3.49 -27.07
CA PRO A 373 -0.11 3.78 -27.72
C PRO A 373 1.02 3.14 -26.92
N CYS A 374 2.03 2.63 -27.63
CA CYS A 374 3.26 2.09 -27.06
C CYS A 374 4.00 3.13 -26.21
#